data_94a670105a3fcf1b123ad1b9162e0d8b
#
_entry.id   94a670105a3fcf1b123ad1b9162e0d8b
#
_cell.length_a   1.000
_cell.length_b   1.000
_cell.length_c   1.000
_cell.angle_alpha   90.00
_cell.angle_beta   90.00
_cell.angle_gamma   90.00
#
_symmetry.space_group_name_H-M   'P 1'
#
loop_
_entity.id
_entity.type
_entity.pdbx_description
1 polymer ?
#
loop_
_entity_poly.entity_id
_entity_poly.type
_entity_poly.pdbx_seq_one_letter_code
_entity_poly.pdbx_strand_id
1 'polypeptide(L)' 'MSRSRRNFSAEFKTNLVLQLLKGEKELNVLAVENDIQPNLLRNWKKIPC' A
#
# COMPACT_ATOMS: atom_id res chain seq x y z
N MET A 1 18.04 13.07 5.53
CA MET A 1 17.51 12.88 5.53
C MET A 1 16.71 12.37 5.64
N SER A 2 16.27 12.08 5.84
CA SER A 2 15.58 11.55 5.99
C SER A 2 14.69 11.40 5.90
N ARG A 3 14.12 11.17 5.69
CA ARG A 3 13.30 10.97 5.70
C ARG A 3 12.66 10.09 6.00
N SER A 4 12.50 9.84 6.49
CA SER A 4 12.05 8.71 6.94
C SER A 4 10.62 8.61 7.02
N ARG A 5 9.92 9.60 7.18
CA ARG A 5 8.58 9.55 7.22
C ARG A 5 8.04 9.68 5.88
N ARG A 6 7.33 8.77 5.35
CA ARG A 6 6.72 8.85 4.09
C ARG A 6 5.33 9.31 4.23
N ASN A 7 4.90 10.23 3.44
CA ASN A 7 3.54 10.68 3.45
C ASN A 7 2.79 9.93 2.38
N PHE A 8 1.82 9.17 2.79
CA PHE A 8 1.03 8.40 1.83
C PHE A 8 -0.25 9.16 1.58
N SER A 9 -0.38 9.76 0.43
CA SER A 9 -1.57 10.50 0.09
C SER A 9 -2.71 9.50 -0.13
N ALA A 10 -3.94 10.00 -0.09
CA ALA A 10 -5.09 9.15 -0.31
C ALA A 10 -5.03 8.53 -1.69
N GLU A 11 -4.56 9.29 -2.65
CA GLU A 11 -4.45 8.80 -4.00
C GLU A 11 -3.47 7.65 -4.10
N PHE A 12 -2.35 7.77 -3.42
CA PHE A 12 -1.34 6.73 -3.43
C PHE A 12 -1.91 5.45 -2.83
N LYS A 13 -2.57 5.56 -1.69
CA LYS A 13 -3.16 4.40 -1.05
C LYS A 13 -4.20 3.75 -1.95
N THR A 14 -5.04 4.57 -2.53
CA THR A 14 -6.10 4.08 -3.39
C THR A 14 -5.52 3.29 -4.55
N ASN A 15 -4.47 3.79 -5.15
CA ASN A 15 -3.85 3.11 -6.26
C ASN A 15 -3.36 1.72 -5.87
N LEU A 16 -2.71 1.64 -4.73
CA LEU A 16 -2.19 0.36 -4.27
C LEU A 16 -3.32 -0.61 -3.97
N VAL A 17 -4.36 -0.12 -3.31
CA VAL A 17 -5.48 -0.97 -2.97
C VAL A 17 -6.18 -1.46 -4.22
N LEU A 18 -6.32 -0.60 -5.20
CA LEU A 18 -6.96 -0.98 -6.46
C LEU A 18 -6.18 -2.09 -7.14
N GLN A 19 -4.87 -1.99 -7.14
CA GLN A 19 -4.06 -3.03 -7.76
C GLN A 19 -4.26 -4.36 -7.05
N LEU A 20 -4.41 -4.32 -5.75
CA LEU A 20 -4.66 -5.53 -4.98
C LEU A 20 -6.02 -6.12 -5.32
N LEU A 21 -7.02 -5.28 -5.40
CA LEU A 21 -8.37 -5.73 -5.70
C LEU A 21 -8.49 -6.29 -7.09
N LYS A 22 -7.75 -5.70 -8.01
CA LYS A 22 -7.75 -6.19 -9.37
C LYS A 22 -6.94 -7.47 -9.52
N GLY A 23 -6.12 -7.76 -8.55
CA GLY A 23 -5.28 -8.93 -8.64
C GLY A 23 -4.09 -8.78 -9.54
N GLU A 24 -3.69 -7.55 -9.81
CA GLU A 24 -2.56 -7.32 -10.69
C GLU A 24 -1.26 -7.71 -10.03
N LYS A 25 -1.18 -7.52 -8.73
CA LYS A 25 0.01 -7.87 -7.98
C LYS A 25 -0.38 -8.39 -6.62
N GLU A 26 0.50 -9.18 -6.05
CA GLU A 26 0.24 -9.70 -4.73
C GLU A 26 0.60 -8.64 -3.70
N LEU A 27 -0.03 -8.76 -2.56
CA LEU A 27 0.17 -7.81 -1.48
C LEU A 27 1.65 -7.69 -1.11
N ASN A 28 2.32 -8.81 -0.96
CA ASN A 28 3.72 -8.80 -0.59
C ASN A 28 4.57 -8.11 -1.65
N VAL A 29 4.26 -8.36 -2.90
CA VAL A 29 5.00 -7.77 -4.00
C VAL A 29 4.83 -6.26 -3.99
N LEU A 30 3.59 -5.82 -3.85
CA LEU A 30 3.33 -4.39 -3.80
C LEU A 30 4.03 -3.73 -2.63
N ALA A 31 3.99 -4.40 -1.48
CA ALA A 31 4.62 -3.84 -0.30
C ALA A 31 6.11 -3.66 -0.50
N VAL A 32 6.75 -4.67 -1.05
CA VAL A 32 8.18 -4.62 -1.27
C VAL A 32 8.54 -3.58 -2.32
N GLU A 33 7.78 -3.52 -3.38
CA GLU A 33 8.07 -2.57 -4.45
C GLU A 33 7.96 -1.13 -3.98
N ASN A 34 7.04 -0.90 -3.06
CA ASN A 34 6.83 0.45 -2.57
C ASN A 34 7.46 0.70 -1.21
N ASP A 35 8.25 -0.26 -0.76
CA ASP A 35 8.95 -0.10 0.50
C ASP A 35 7.97 0.14 1.64
N ILE A 36 6.91 -0.65 1.68
CA ILE A 36 5.89 -0.56 2.70
C ILE A 36 5.79 -1.90 3.39
N GLN A 37 5.41 -1.88 4.65
CA GLN A 37 5.23 -3.12 5.36
C GLN A 37 3.95 -3.80 4.87
N PRO A 38 4.00 -5.10 4.63
CA PRO A 38 2.81 -5.80 4.17
C PRO A 38 1.62 -5.65 5.12
N ASN A 39 1.92 -5.58 6.40
CA ASN A 39 0.87 -5.40 7.39
C ASN A 39 0.10 -4.10 7.18
N LEU A 40 0.83 -3.05 6.88
CA LEU A 40 0.22 -1.76 6.65
C LEU A 40 -0.68 -1.82 5.43
N LEU A 41 -0.18 -2.44 4.39
CA LEU A 41 -0.94 -2.55 3.16
C LEU A 41 -2.21 -3.37 3.37
N ARG A 42 -2.11 -4.42 4.16
CA ARG A 42 -3.27 -5.23 4.48
C ARG A 42 -4.32 -4.43 5.22
N ASN A 43 -3.87 -3.57 6.11
CA ASN A 43 -4.80 -2.72 6.85
C ASN A 43 -5.57 -1.81 5.92
N TRP A 44 -4.88 -1.25 4.97
CA TRP A 44 -5.55 -0.36 4.02
C TRP A 44 -6.63 -1.09 3.26
N LYS A 45 -6.33 -2.30 2.85
CA LYS A 45 -7.27 -3.07 2.07
C LYS A 45 -8.48 -3.47 2.90
N LYS A 46 -8.24 -3.74 4.16
CA LYS A 46 -9.27 -4.21 5.03
C LYS A 46 -10.18 -3.14 5.58
N ILE A 47 -9.69 -1.96 5.72
CA ILE A 47 -10.45 -0.87 6.27
C ILE A 47 -11.70 -0.60 5.47
N PRO A 48 -12.82 -0.68 6.08
CA PRO A 48 -14.07 -0.48 5.36
C PRO A 48 -14.33 0.97 5.10
N CYS A 49 -13.71 1.76 5.67
CA CYS A 49 -13.93 3.16 5.59
C CYS A 49 -15.24 3.54 5.87
#